data_53c16704c0dfe1d030ec6d6dc113bf63
#
_entry.id   53c16704c0dfe1d030ec6d6dc113bf63
#
_cell.length_a   1.000
_cell.length_b   1.000
_cell.length_c   1.000
_cell.angle_alpha   90.00
_cell.angle_beta   90.00
_cell.angle_gamma   90.00
#
_symmetry.space_group_name_H-M   'P 1'
#
loop_
_entity.id
_entity.type
_entity.pdbx_description
1 polymer ?
#
loop_
_entity_poly.entity_id
_entity_poly.type
_entity_poly.pdbx_seq_one_letter_code
_entity_poly.pdbx_strand_id
1 'polypeptide(L)'
;MKTAKILLCLILIIIVHGTTDWFINQPQDAGADVPAGKLMSLSFASSREGFKFPLPEHIDEDLGLLADKTYTIRTYSILGSEPTADIARKYRVNMIQGGWLGHEHKDNKKEIEALIKSVNTHPDVVKRIIVGNEVLLRRDMDIDSLIGYIRKVKQAVKQPVSYADVWSIYMKYPQLINEVDFITIHILPYWEDEPVPIEHATEHIERVVKQIKNKALSMGSTLPVQSEKILLGRCILL
;
A
#
# COMPACT_ATOMS: atom_id res chain seq x y z
N MET A 1 30.15 51.60 1.58
CA MET A 1 28.72 51.71 1.24
C MET A 1 28.16 50.50 0.45
N LYS A 2 28.82 49.98 -0.59
CA LYS A 2 28.31 48.86 -1.38
C LYS A 2 28.22 47.54 -0.56
N THR A 3 29.24 47.18 0.20
CA THR A 3 29.28 45.99 1.06
C THR A 3 28.19 45.97 2.14
N ALA A 4 27.91 47.11 2.78
CA ALA A 4 26.85 47.22 3.78
C ALA A 4 25.47 47.00 3.16
N LYS A 5 25.21 47.46 1.94
CA LYS A 5 23.93 47.22 1.21
C LYS A 5 23.76 45.76 0.84
N ILE A 6 24.86 45.10 0.38
CA ILE A 6 24.83 43.67 0.06
C ILE A 6 24.52 42.84 1.32
N LEU A 7 25.19 43.13 2.43
CA LEU A 7 24.94 42.43 3.70
C LEU A 7 23.50 42.61 4.17
N LEU A 8 22.94 43.81 4.06
CA LEU A 8 21.55 44.09 4.41
C LEU A 8 20.58 43.31 3.54
N CYS A 9 20.83 43.23 2.23
CA CYS A 9 20.00 42.41 1.32
C CYS A 9 20.06 40.91 1.68
N LEU A 10 21.23 40.37 1.99
CA LEU A 10 21.37 38.97 2.40
C LEU A 10 20.62 38.69 3.71
N ILE A 11 20.70 39.58 4.69
CA ILE A 11 19.96 39.45 5.95
C ILE A 11 18.45 39.46 5.69
N LEU A 12 17.98 40.37 4.84
CA LEU A 12 16.55 40.43 4.45
C LEU A 12 16.09 39.17 3.76
N ILE A 13 16.88 38.63 2.86
CA ILE A 13 16.57 37.35 2.18
C ILE A 13 16.46 36.21 3.20
N ILE A 14 17.41 36.09 4.12
CA ILE A 14 17.40 35.05 5.16
C ILE A 14 16.16 35.18 6.06
N ILE A 15 15.82 36.42 6.47
CA ILE A 15 14.64 36.68 7.30
C ILE A 15 13.37 36.30 6.54
N VAL A 16 13.23 36.73 5.29
CA VAL A 16 12.04 36.39 4.46
C VAL A 16 11.92 34.91 4.28
N HIS A 17 13.00 34.20 3.86
CA HIS A 17 12.95 32.74 3.72
C HIS A 17 12.66 32.05 5.04
N GLY A 18 13.36 32.38 6.11
CA GLY A 18 13.15 31.77 7.42
C GLY A 18 11.74 31.97 7.96
N THR A 19 11.16 33.18 7.79
CA THR A 19 9.77 33.43 8.22
C THR A 19 8.75 32.71 7.34
N THR A 20 9.00 32.65 6.03
CA THR A 20 8.13 31.93 5.09
C THR A 20 8.16 30.44 5.37
N ASP A 21 9.36 29.86 5.52
CA ASP A 21 9.51 28.44 5.86
C ASP A 21 8.86 28.10 7.21
N TRP A 22 9.07 28.97 8.21
CA TRP A 22 8.42 28.78 9.51
C TRP A 22 6.89 28.82 9.40
N PHE A 23 6.33 29.75 8.62
CA PHE A 23 4.88 29.90 8.46
C PHE A 23 4.26 28.74 7.68
N ILE A 24 4.93 28.28 6.60
CA ILE A 24 4.45 27.16 5.76
C ILE A 24 4.53 25.83 6.52
N ASN A 25 5.56 25.66 7.35
CA ASN A 25 5.79 24.41 8.09
C ASN A 25 5.16 24.38 9.49
N GLN A 26 4.20 25.28 9.78
CA GLN A 26 3.45 25.15 11.02
C GLN A 26 2.63 23.86 11.05
N PRO A 27 2.61 23.14 12.18
CA PRO A 27 1.72 22.01 12.34
C PRO A 27 0.29 22.41 12.00
N GLN A 28 -0.29 21.73 11.01
CA GLN A 28 -1.70 21.89 10.69
C GLN A 28 -2.50 20.97 11.61
N ASP A 29 -3.57 21.49 12.19
CA ASP A 29 -4.54 20.63 12.88
C ASP A 29 -5.24 19.80 11.81
N ALA A 30 -4.86 18.52 11.73
CA ALA A 30 -5.44 17.59 10.77
C ALA A 30 -6.89 17.18 11.11
N GLY A 31 -7.49 17.82 12.14
CA GLY A 31 -8.79 17.45 12.64
C GLY A 31 -8.75 16.24 13.57
N ALA A 32 -9.90 15.71 13.92
CA ALA A 32 -9.99 14.54 14.77
C ALA A 32 -9.25 13.35 14.12
N ASP A 33 -8.18 12.93 14.75
CA ASP A 33 -7.49 11.69 14.42
C ASP A 33 -8.47 10.51 14.39
N VAL A 34 -8.03 9.44 13.80
CA VAL A 34 -8.71 8.16 13.64
C VAL A 34 -10.03 8.02 14.42
N PRO A 35 -11.16 7.69 13.76
CA PRO A 35 -12.42 7.42 14.44
C PRO A 35 -12.21 6.47 15.61
N ALA A 36 -12.94 6.68 16.70
CA ALA A 36 -12.88 5.79 17.86
C ALA A 36 -13.05 4.33 17.43
N GLY A 37 -12.07 3.49 17.76
CA GLY A 37 -12.05 2.08 17.40
C GLY A 37 -10.83 1.68 16.59
N LYS A 38 -10.79 0.40 16.17
CA LYS A 38 -9.69 -0.14 15.38
C LYS A 38 -9.86 0.18 13.89
N LEU A 39 -8.76 0.45 13.23
CA LEU A 39 -8.72 0.55 11.77
C LEU A 39 -8.99 -0.83 11.13
N MET A 40 -9.63 -0.83 9.99
CA MET A 40 -9.90 -2.07 9.25
C MET A 40 -8.61 -2.76 8.80
N SER A 41 -7.64 -1.98 8.31
CA SER A 41 -6.34 -2.49 7.91
C SER A 41 -5.28 -1.40 7.93
N LEU A 42 -4.04 -1.78 8.24
CA LEU A 42 -2.84 -0.96 8.14
C LEU A 42 -1.80 -1.63 7.27
N SER A 43 -1.06 -0.86 6.48
CA SER A 43 0.15 -1.32 5.82
C SER A 43 1.24 -1.54 6.88
N PHE A 44 1.94 -2.67 6.77
CA PHE A 44 2.92 -3.11 7.75
C PHE A 44 4.22 -3.53 7.07
N ALA A 45 5.30 -2.92 7.48
CA ALA A 45 6.65 -3.32 7.14
C ALA A 45 7.54 -3.05 8.36
N SER A 46 7.87 -4.09 9.11
CA SER A 46 8.84 -3.97 10.19
C SER A 46 10.21 -3.69 9.62
N SER A 47 10.89 -2.68 10.12
CA SER A 47 12.25 -2.34 9.72
C SER A 47 13.03 -1.78 10.89
N ARG A 48 14.35 -2.00 10.88
CA ARG A 48 15.26 -1.41 11.86
C ARG A 48 16.55 -1.00 11.15
N GLU A 49 17.14 0.07 11.60
CA GLU A 49 18.44 0.53 11.09
C GLU A 49 19.49 -0.57 11.27
N GLY A 50 20.32 -0.77 10.24
CA GLY A 50 21.36 -1.78 10.22
C GLY A 50 20.90 -3.21 9.89
N PHE A 51 19.60 -3.46 9.75
CA PHE A 51 19.06 -4.76 9.38
C PHE A 51 18.47 -4.74 7.96
N LYS A 52 18.90 -5.70 7.13
CA LYS A 52 18.31 -5.89 5.78
C LYS A 52 16.88 -6.44 5.87
N PHE A 53 16.67 -7.35 6.84
CA PHE A 53 15.37 -7.95 7.13
C PHE A 53 15.09 -7.81 8.63
N PRO A 54 13.81 -7.67 9.03
CA PRO A 54 13.47 -7.61 10.45
C PRO A 54 13.75 -8.96 11.14
N LEU A 55 14.20 -8.89 12.37
CA LEU A 55 14.22 -10.07 13.24
C LEU A 55 12.82 -10.38 13.76
N PRO A 56 12.53 -11.63 14.18
CA PRO A 56 11.23 -11.98 14.76
C PRO A 56 10.84 -11.09 15.94
N GLU A 57 11.80 -10.68 16.77
CA GLU A 57 11.59 -9.79 17.91
C GLU A 57 11.10 -8.40 17.49
N HIS A 58 11.62 -7.87 16.38
CA HIS A 58 11.18 -6.57 15.84
C HIS A 58 9.73 -6.65 15.35
N ILE A 59 9.37 -7.74 14.68
CA ILE A 59 8.01 -7.99 14.23
C ILE A 59 7.06 -8.15 15.41
N ASP A 60 7.48 -8.85 16.46
CA ASP A 60 6.69 -9.08 17.67
C ASP A 60 6.43 -7.77 18.41
N GLU A 61 7.44 -6.93 18.57
CA GLU A 61 7.32 -5.60 19.17
C GLU A 61 6.33 -4.71 18.39
N ASP A 62 6.52 -4.61 17.08
CA ASP A 62 5.69 -3.76 16.22
C ASP A 62 4.23 -4.25 16.19
N LEU A 63 3.98 -5.55 16.08
CA LEU A 63 2.63 -6.10 16.12
C LEU A 63 1.98 -5.99 17.49
N GLY A 64 2.75 -6.05 18.56
CA GLY A 64 2.26 -5.75 19.91
C GLY A 64 1.71 -4.33 20.03
N LEU A 65 2.39 -3.35 19.42
CA LEU A 65 1.94 -1.94 19.39
C LEU A 65 0.70 -1.72 18.50
N LEU A 66 0.50 -2.55 17.47
CA LEU A 66 -0.60 -2.38 16.51
C LEU A 66 -1.84 -3.21 16.85
N ALA A 67 -1.74 -4.19 17.74
CA ALA A 67 -2.80 -5.16 18.01
C ALA A 67 -4.12 -4.54 18.51
N ASP A 68 -4.05 -3.43 19.23
CA ASP A 68 -5.21 -2.66 19.69
C ASP A 68 -5.70 -1.60 18.69
N LYS A 69 -4.94 -1.33 17.62
CA LYS A 69 -5.18 -0.25 16.66
C LYS A 69 -5.77 -0.72 15.33
N THR A 70 -5.57 -1.98 14.96
CA THR A 70 -6.07 -2.51 13.69
C THR A 70 -6.61 -3.94 13.81
N TYR A 71 -7.55 -4.30 12.92
CA TYR A 71 -8.00 -5.69 12.76
C TYR A 71 -7.13 -6.48 11.80
N THR A 72 -6.44 -5.81 10.88
CA THR A 72 -5.70 -6.46 9.80
C THR A 72 -4.44 -5.68 9.47
N ILE A 73 -3.35 -6.39 9.19
CA ILE A 73 -2.16 -5.81 8.58
C ILE A 73 -2.04 -6.24 7.12
N ARG A 74 -1.45 -5.38 6.28
CA ARG A 74 -1.05 -5.69 4.91
C ARG A 74 0.46 -5.70 4.83
N THR A 75 1.03 -6.83 4.40
CA THR A 75 2.47 -6.95 4.09
C THR A 75 2.74 -6.82 2.60
N TYR A 76 4.02 -6.70 2.21
CA TYR A 76 4.43 -6.49 0.81
C TYR A 76 5.27 -7.63 0.24
N SER A 77 6.00 -8.37 1.10
CA SER A 77 6.82 -9.51 0.74
C SER A 77 6.72 -10.58 1.81
N ILE A 78 7.02 -11.82 1.44
CA ILE A 78 7.13 -12.93 2.39
C ILE A 78 8.60 -13.22 2.71
N LEU A 79 9.50 -13.12 1.72
CA LEU A 79 10.91 -13.39 1.94
C LEU A 79 11.52 -12.36 2.91
N GLY A 80 12.13 -12.88 3.99
CA GLY A 80 12.71 -12.07 5.06
C GLY A 80 11.72 -11.58 6.10
N SER A 81 10.44 -11.97 6.00
CA SER A 81 9.38 -11.65 6.98
C SER A 81 8.50 -12.86 7.30
N GLU A 82 9.03 -14.07 7.09
CA GLU A 82 8.31 -15.33 7.22
C GLU A 82 7.61 -15.52 8.58
N PRO A 83 8.17 -15.09 9.73
CA PRO A 83 7.55 -15.25 11.05
C PRO A 83 6.29 -14.40 11.26
N THR A 84 6.01 -13.43 10.36
CA THR A 84 4.92 -12.44 10.55
C THR A 84 3.56 -13.10 10.77
N ALA A 85 3.25 -14.19 10.06
CA ALA A 85 1.95 -14.84 10.18
C ALA A 85 1.75 -15.51 11.55
N ASP A 86 2.77 -16.17 12.09
CA ASP A 86 2.70 -16.76 13.44
C ASP A 86 2.59 -15.69 14.52
N ILE A 87 3.31 -14.60 14.38
CA ILE A 87 3.27 -13.48 15.31
C ILE A 87 1.92 -12.78 15.23
N ALA A 88 1.39 -12.54 14.03
CA ALA A 88 0.05 -11.97 13.86
C ALA A 88 -1.06 -12.83 14.50
N ARG A 89 -0.92 -14.17 14.42
CA ARG A 89 -1.80 -15.12 15.13
C ARG A 89 -1.76 -14.90 16.64
N LYS A 90 -0.57 -14.76 17.22
CA LYS A 90 -0.37 -14.48 18.66
C LYS A 90 -1.20 -13.26 19.11
N TYR A 91 -1.21 -12.21 18.31
CA TYR A 91 -1.91 -10.96 18.59
C TYR A 91 -3.35 -10.90 18.05
N ARG A 92 -3.85 -11.98 17.44
CA ARG A 92 -5.20 -12.05 16.83
C ARG A 92 -5.44 -10.96 15.77
N VAL A 93 -4.39 -10.62 15.04
CA VAL A 93 -4.44 -9.69 13.92
C VAL A 93 -4.49 -10.50 12.62
N ASN A 94 -5.46 -10.20 11.75
CA ASN A 94 -5.54 -10.83 10.43
C ASN A 94 -4.47 -10.27 9.49
N MET A 95 -4.24 -10.96 8.37
CA MET A 95 -3.29 -10.54 7.35
C MET A 95 -3.89 -10.47 5.96
N ILE A 96 -3.48 -9.45 5.22
CA ILE A 96 -3.45 -9.41 3.76
C ILE A 96 -2.00 -9.61 3.38
N GLN A 97 -1.65 -10.81 2.94
CA GLN A 97 -0.26 -11.15 2.68
C GLN A 97 0.14 -10.76 1.27
N GLY A 98 1.18 -9.94 1.14
CA GLY A 98 1.79 -9.57 -0.12
C GLY A 98 2.91 -10.52 -0.52
N GLY A 99 3.07 -10.71 -1.84
CA GLY A 99 4.25 -11.27 -2.46
C GLY A 99 4.88 -10.26 -3.39
N TRP A 100 6.15 -9.95 -3.18
CA TRP A 100 6.90 -8.98 -3.98
C TRP A 100 7.33 -9.58 -5.31
N LEU A 101 7.02 -8.87 -6.40
CA LEU A 101 7.49 -9.21 -7.73
C LEU A 101 8.35 -8.06 -8.28
N GLY A 102 9.46 -8.41 -8.91
CA GLY A 102 10.40 -7.47 -9.53
C GLY A 102 10.93 -7.99 -10.87
N HIS A 103 12.02 -7.42 -11.37
CA HIS A 103 12.63 -7.81 -12.66
C HIS A 103 13.18 -9.24 -12.68
N GLU A 104 13.63 -9.76 -11.52
CA GLU A 104 14.35 -11.02 -11.45
C GLU A 104 13.41 -12.22 -11.32
N HIS A 105 13.18 -12.93 -12.42
CA HIS A 105 12.30 -14.13 -12.44
C HIS A 105 12.64 -15.18 -11.39
N LYS A 106 13.95 -15.38 -11.10
CA LYS A 106 14.40 -16.35 -10.10
C LYS A 106 13.91 -16.00 -8.70
N ASP A 107 13.94 -14.72 -8.35
CA ASP A 107 13.50 -14.26 -7.05
C ASP A 107 11.97 -14.21 -6.97
N ASN A 108 11.29 -13.83 -8.06
CA ASN A 108 9.85 -13.91 -8.18
C ASN A 108 9.34 -15.34 -7.95
N LYS A 109 10.03 -16.35 -8.51
CA LYS A 109 9.66 -17.75 -8.30
C LYS A 109 9.74 -18.15 -6.84
N LYS A 110 10.82 -17.79 -6.14
CA LYS A 110 11.00 -18.08 -4.70
C LYS A 110 9.92 -17.38 -3.85
N GLU A 111 9.68 -16.11 -4.15
CA GLU A 111 8.66 -15.30 -3.46
C GLU A 111 7.27 -15.94 -3.59
N ILE A 112 6.87 -16.35 -4.80
CA ILE A 112 5.59 -16.98 -5.05
C ILE A 112 5.47 -18.35 -4.38
N GLU A 113 6.53 -19.16 -4.39
CA GLU A 113 6.55 -20.46 -3.71
C GLU A 113 6.42 -20.29 -2.18
N ALA A 114 7.15 -19.33 -1.60
CA ALA A 114 7.07 -18.99 -0.19
C ALA A 114 5.70 -18.42 0.19
N LEU A 115 5.12 -17.55 -0.65
CA LEU A 115 3.79 -16.99 -0.48
C LEU A 115 2.72 -18.09 -0.43
N ILE A 116 2.69 -18.98 -1.41
CA ILE A 116 1.72 -20.10 -1.47
C ILE A 116 1.88 -20.99 -0.24
N LYS A 117 3.12 -21.32 0.14
CA LYS A 117 3.39 -22.12 1.33
C LYS A 117 2.86 -21.44 2.60
N SER A 118 3.18 -20.18 2.82
CA SER A 118 2.75 -19.43 4.00
C SER A 118 1.23 -19.36 4.10
N VAL A 119 0.55 -18.99 3.02
CA VAL A 119 -0.91 -18.89 2.95
C VAL A 119 -1.60 -20.19 3.30
N ASN A 120 -1.11 -21.32 2.74
CA ASN A 120 -1.67 -22.64 3.02
C ASN A 120 -1.36 -23.15 4.43
N THR A 121 -0.29 -22.66 5.07
CA THR A 121 0.06 -23.00 6.45
C THR A 121 -0.72 -22.15 7.48
N HIS A 122 -1.14 -20.93 7.09
CA HIS A 122 -1.78 -19.97 8.00
C HIS A 122 -3.18 -19.51 7.51
N PRO A 123 -4.10 -20.42 7.13
CA PRO A 123 -5.41 -20.02 6.59
C PRO A 123 -6.31 -19.34 7.62
N ASP A 124 -6.02 -19.54 8.90
CA ASP A 124 -6.68 -18.89 10.03
C ASP A 124 -6.30 -17.42 10.20
N VAL A 125 -5.15 -17.00 9.70
CA VAL A 125 -4.61 -15.63 9.81
C VAL A 125 -4.67 -14.91 8.48
N VAL A 126 -4.17 -15.52 7.41
CA VAL A 126 -4.12 -14.91 6.08
C VAL A 126 -5.50 -14.96 5.43
N LYS A 127 -6.15 -13.81 5.33
CA LYS A 127 -7.52 -13.67 4.80
C LYS A 127 -7.56 -13.29 3.33
N ARG A 128 -6.54 -12.59 2.84
CA ARG A 128 -6.43 -12.11 1.46
C ARG A 128 -4.98 -12.11 1.01
N ILE A 129 -4.76 -12.10 -0.30
CA ILE A 129 -3.43 -12.16 -0.90
C ILE A 129 -3.30 -11.05 -1.94
N ILE A 130 -2.13 -10.43 -2.00
CA ILE A 130 -1.77 -9.47 -3.04
C ILE A 130 -0.51 -9.99 -3.74
N VAL A 131 -0.62 -10.28 -5.03
CA VAL A 131 0.47 -10.78 -5.89
C VAL A 131 1.07 -9.62 -6.66
N GLY A 132 2.20 -9.11 -6.18
CA GLY A 132 2.87 -7.93 -6.74
C GLY A 132 2.31 -6.61 -6.23
N ASN A 133 3.18 -5.62 -6.14
CA ASN A 133 2.87 -4.25 -5.77
C ASN A 133 3.53 -3.30 -6.76
N GLU A 134 2.74 -2.53 -7.51
CA GLU A 134 3.19 -1.53 -8.49
C GLU A 134 4.16 -2.07 -9.57
N VAL A 135 4.02 -3.33 -9.90
CA VAL A 135 4.91 -4.03 -10.84
C VAL A 135 4.84 -3.40 -12.23
N LEU A 136 3.65 -3.06 -12.69
CA LEU A 136 3.43 -2.44 -14.00
C LEU A 136 3.79 -0.94 -13.98
N LEU A 137 3.54 -0.25 -12.88
CA LEU A 137 3.98 1.13 -12.69
C LEU A 137 5.51 1.24 -12.79
N ARG A 138 6.23 0.37 -12.08
CA ARG A 138 7.71 0.30 -12.11
C ARG A 138 8.26 -0.30 -13.40
N ARG A 139 7.40 -0.91 -14.25
CA ARG A 139 7.78 -1.60 -15.49
C ARG A 139 8.74 -2.78 -15.24
N ASP A 140 8.55 -3.49 -14.15
CA ASP A 140 9.38 -4.64 -13.77
C ASP A 140 9.10 -5.87 -14.63
N MET A 141 7.90 -6.00 -15.20
CA MET A 141 7.53 -7.05 -16.15
C MET A 141 6.35 -6.61 -17.02
N ASP A 142 6.08 -7.39 -18.07
CA ASP A 142 4.89 -7.21 -18.89
C ASP A 142 3.63 -7.74 -18.19
N ILE A 143 2.47 -7.36 -18.73
CA ILE A 143 1.17 -7.71 -18.16
C ILE A 143 0.87 -9.20 -18.20
N ASP A 144 1.30 -9.92 -19.25
CA ASP A 144 0.99 -11.34 -19.42
C ASP A 144 1.78 -12.17 -18.40
N SER A 145 3.03 -11.79 -18.14
CA SER A 145 3.86 -12.37 -17.09
C SER A 145 3.24 -12.17 -15.72
N LEU A 146 2.76 -10.96 -15.40
CA LEU A 146 2.07 -10.67 -14.15
C LEU A 146 0.79 -11.50 -13.99
N ILE A 147 -0.05 -11.56 -15.01
CA ILE A 147 -1.28 -12.38 -15.04
C ILE A 147 -0.93 -13.85 -14.79
N GLY A 148 0.16 -14.34 -15.38
CA GLY A 148 0.65 -15.69 -15.14
C GLY A 148 0.93 -15.97 -13.66
N TYR A 149 1.58 -15.04 -12.94
CA TYR A 149 1.80 -15.17 -11.49
C TYR A 149 0.50 -15.09 -10.69
N ILE A 150 -0.42 -14.19 -11.02
CA ILE A 150 -1.73 -14.09 -10.36
C ILE A 150 -2.49 -15.41 -10.49
N ARG A 151 -2.62 -15.94 -11.70
CA ARG A 151 -3.31 -17.20 -11.97
C ARG A 151 -2.66 -18.38 -11.25
N LYS A 152 -1.32 -18.44 -11.21
CA LYS A 152 -0.58 -19.48 -10.49
C LYS A 152 -0.92 -19.49 -9.01
N VAL A 153 -0.97 -18.32 -8.36
CA VAL A 153 -1.34 -18.21 -6.95
C VAL A 153 -2.81 -18.60 -6.76
N LYS A 154 -3.73 -18.08 -7.57
CA LYS A 154 -5.17 -18.41 -7.50
C LYS A 154 -5.46 -19.89 -7.59
N GLN A 155 -4.70 -20.64 -8.40
CA GLN A 155 -4.86 -22.10 -8.53
C GLN A 155 -4.36 -22.86 -7.30
N ALA A 156 -3.47 -22.28 -6.51
CA ALA A 156 -2.78 -22.94 -5.41
C ALA A 156 -3.32 -22.61 -4.01
N VAL A 157 -4.23 -21.63 -3.90
CA VAL A 157 -4.76 -21.15 -2.63
C VAL A 157 -6.28 -21.05 -2.64
N LYS A 158 -6.89 -20.94 -1.44
CA LYS A 158 -8.35 -20.78 -1.28
C LYS A 158 -8.76 -19.32 -1.01
N GLN A 159 -7.82 -18.51 -0.52
CA GLN A 159 -8.07 -17.13 -0.17
C GLN A 159 -8.21 -16.26 -1.42
N PRO A 160 -9.01 -15.19 -1.37
CA PRO A 160 -9.11 -14.24 -2.46
C PRO A 160 -7.76 -13.61 -2.81
N VAL A 161 -7.47 -13.51 -4.11
CA VAL A 161 -6.22 -13.00 -4.66
C VAL A 161 -6.45 -11.69 -5.42
N SER A 162 -5.57 -10.72 -5.21
CA SER A 162 -5.55 -9.45 -5.92
C SER A 162 -4.14 -9.09 -6.39
N TYR A 163 -4.07 -8.02 -7.13
CA TYR A 163 -2.86 -7.28 -7.49
C TYR A 163 -3.00 -5.85 -7.01
N ALA A 164 -1.93 -5.20 -6.57
CA ALA A 164 -1.96 -3.82 -6.11
C ALA A 164 -1.15 -2.90 -7.02
N ASP A 165 -1.80 -1.85 -7.54
CA ASP A 165 -1.12 -0.81 -8.32
C ASP A 165 -1.88 0.51 -8.22
N VAL A 166 -1.31 1.59 -8.76
CA VAL A 166 -2.02 2.86 -8.87
C VAL A 166 -3.25 2.70 -9.76
N TRP A 167 -4.30 3.45 -9.46
CA TRP A 167 -5.59 3.33 -10.16
C TRP A 167 -5.49 3.52 -11.68
N SER A 168 -4.57 4.36 -12.16
CA SER A 168 -4.34 4.61 -13.59
C SER A 168 -3.84 3.36 -14.34
N ILE A 169 -3.11 2.46 -13.68
CA ILE A 169 -2.69 1.17 -14.25
C ILE A 169 -3.90 0.27 -14.51
N TYR A 170 -4.87 0.21 -13.59
CA TYR A 170 -6.10 -0.53 -13.82
C TYR A 170 -6.95 0.06 -14.96
N MET A 171 -6.91 1.37 -15.15
CA MET A 171 -7.55 2.01 -16.32
C MET A 171 -6.83 1.70 -17.62
N LYS A 172 -5.50 1.64 -17.60
CA LYS A 172 -4.65 1.32 -18.76
C LYS A 172 -4.71 -0.16 -19.14
N TYR A 173 -4.77 -1.05 -18.16
CA TYR A 173 -4.79 -2.51 -18.32
C TYR A 173 -6.05 -3.11 -17.68
N PRO A 174 -7.23 -2.81 -18.22
CA PRO A 174 -8.50 -3.18 -17.59
C PRO A 174 -8.70 -4.70 -17.49
N GLN A 175 -8.03 -5.52 -18.32
CA GLN A 175 -8.07 -6.97 -18.23
C GLN A 175 -7.68 -7.49 -16.84
N LEU A 176 -6.87 -6.77 -16.06
CA LEU A 176 -6.55 -7.11 -14.67
C LEU A 176 -7.78 -7.27 -13.79
N ILE A 177 -8.85 -6.52 -14.07
CA ILE A 177 -10.10 -6.58 -13.30
C ILE A 177 -10.70 -7.98 -13.33
N ASN A 178 -10.57 -8.70 -14.46
CA ASN A 178 -11.11 -10.04 -14.60
C ASN A 178 -10.18 -11.14 -14.04
N GLU A 179 -8.94 -10.80 -13.75
CA GLU A 179 -7.95 -11.76 -13.24
C GLU A 179 -7.90 -11.83 -11.72
N VAL A 180 -8.42 -10.83 -11.03
CA VAL A 180 -8.39 -10.73 -9.57
C VAL A 180 -9.73 -11.06 -8.94
N ASP A 181 -9.74 -11.40 -7.65
CA ASP A 181 -10.98 -11.68 -6.89
C ASP A 181 -11.50 -10.40 -6.19
N PHE A 182 -10.64 -9.40 -6.04
CA PHE A 182 -10.96 -8.05 -5.56
C PHE A 182 -9.95 -7.06 -6.11
N ILE A 183 -10.33 -5.79 -6.21
CA ILE A 183 -9.46 -4.75 -6.77
C ILE A 183 -8.73 -4.05 -5.64
N THR A 184 -7.40 -3.94 -5.75
CA THR A 184 -6.56 -3.17 -4.84
C THR A 184 -5.89 -2.04 -5.60
N ILE A 185 -6.29 -0.80 -5.30
CA ILE A 185 -5.76 0.39 -5.96
C ILE A 185 -5.10 1.33 -4.95
N HIS A 186 -4.00 1.93 -5.36
CA HIS A 186 -3.40 3.06 -4.65
C HIS A 186 -4.01 4.34 -5.21
N ILE A 187 -4.52 5.17 -4.31
CA ILE A 187 -4.99 6.52 -4.59
C ILE A 187 -4.22 7.42 -3.64
N LEU A 188 -3.35 8.22 -4.19
CA LEU A 188 -2.39 9.04 -3.46
C LEU A 188 -2.55 10.51 -3.87
N PRO A 189 -3.60 11.21 -3.41
CA PRO A 189 -3.99 12.53 -3.93
C PRO A 189 -2.85 13.55 -3.99
N TYR A 190 -1.88 13.46 -3.08
CA TYR A 190 -0.73 14.36 -3.05
C TYR A 190 0.42 13.93 -3.97
N TRP A 191 0.55 12.61 -4.24
CA TRP A 191 1.69 12.05 -4.99
C TRP A 191 1.36 11.73 -6.45
N GLU A 192 0.14 12.02 -6.90
CA GLU A 192 -0.25 11.82 -8.28
C GLU A 192 0.29 12.96 -9.18
N ASP A 193 0.30 12.73 -10.50
CA ASP A 193 0.79 13.73 -11.48
C ASP A 193 0.06 15.08 -11.37
N GLU A 194 -1.19 15.06 -10.92
CA GLU A 194 -1.99 16.24 -10.60
C GLU A 194 -2.31 16.24 -9.10
N PRO A 195 -1.42 16.80 -8.26
CA PRO A 195 -1.62 16.82 -6.81
C PRO A 195 -2.92 17.52 -6.41
N VAL A 196 -3.68 16.88 -5.54
CA VAL A 196 -4.94 17.40 -5.03
C VAL A 196 -4.74 17.91 -3.60
N PRO A 197 -5.16 19.15 -3.28
CA PRO A 197 -5.16 19.68 -1.92
C PRO A 197 -5.95 18.79 -0.96
N ILE A 198 -5.57 18.80 0.31
CA ILE A 198 -6.17 17.93 1.32
C ILE A 198 -7.67 18.11 1.48
N GLU A 199 -8.16 19.33 1.26
CA GLU A 199 -9.58 19.70 1.32
C GLU A 199 -10.42 18.94 0.27
N HIS A 200 -9.81 18.55 -0.85
CA HIS A 200 -10.44 17.84 -1.97
C HIS A 200 -10.03 16.36 -2.06
N ALA A 201 -9.18 15.89 -1.14
CA ALA A 201 -8.67 14.52 -1.19
C ALA A 201 -9.78 13.46 -1.13
N THR A 202 -10.80 13.67 -0.30
CA THR A 202 -11.94 12.74 -0.19
C THR A 202 -12.76 12.68 -1.48
N GLU A 203 -13.07 13.82 -2.09
CA GLU A 203 -13.78 13.89 -3.37
C GLU A 203 -12.99 13.21 -4.49
N HIS A 204 -11.67 13.40 -4.52
CA HIS A 204 -10.79 12.74 -5.47
C HIS A 204 -10.85 11.21 -5.30
N ILE A 205 -10.72 10.70 -4.07
CA ILE A 205 -10.81 9.28 -3.78
C ILE A 205 -12.15 8.70 -4.25
N GLU A 206 -13.26 9.34 -3.93
CA GLU A 206 -14.60 8.91 -4.33
C GLU A 206 -14.76 8.88 -5.86
N ARG A 207 -14.26 9.90 -6.56
CA ARG A 207 -14.26 9.98 -8.00
C ARG A 207 -13.50 8.82 -8.63
N VAL A 208 -12.27 8.55 -8.17
CA VAL A 208 -11.43 7.45 -8.67
C VAL A 208 -12.11 6.10 -8.43
N VAL A 209 -12.62 5.86 -7.23
CA VAL A 209 -13.36 4.62 -6.91
C VAL A 209 -14.55 4.44 -7.85
N LYS A 210 -15.31 5.50 -8.13
CA LYS A 210 -16.44 5.46 -9.06
C LYS A 210 -15.98 5.14 -10.49
N GLN A 211 -14.87 5.70 -10.95
CA GLN A 211 -14.31 5.41 -12.28
C GLN A 211 -13.94 3.94 -12.41
N ILE A 212 -13.24 3.35 -11.43
CA ILE A 212 -12.87 1.93 -11.43
C ILE A 212 -14.11 1.04 -11.40
N LYS A 213 -15.11 1.37 -10.58
CA LYS A 213 -16.40 0.65 -10.54
C LYS A 213 -17.09 0.64 -11.90
N ASN A 214 -17.20 1.80 -12.54
CA ASN A 214 -17.82 1.92 -13.85
C ASN A 214 -17.05 1.13 -14.91
N LYS A 215 -15.71 1.14 -14.85
CA LYS A 215 -14.86 0.36 -15.73
C LYS A 215 -15.11 -1.15 -15.56
N ALA A 216 -15.14 -1.64 -14.33
CA ALA A 216 -15.45 -3.04 -14.03
C ALA A 216 -16.83 -3.46 -14.59
N LEU A 217 -17.86 -2.64 -14.37
CA LEU A 217 -19.20 -2.88 -14.90
C LEU A 217 -19.22 -2.92 -16.43
N SER A 218 -18.51 -2.00 -17.11
CA SER A 218 -18.45 -1.96 -18.57
C SER A 218 -17.78 -3.20 -19.18
N MET A 219 -16.98 -3.93 -18.40
CA MET A 219 -16.32 -5.16 -18.82
C MET A 219 -17.11 -6.42 -18.49
N GLY A 220 -18.34 -6.27 -17.98
CA GLY A 220 -19.17 -7.40 -17.56
C GLY A 220 -18.57 -8.16 -16.37
N SER A 221 -17.69 -7.50 -15.60
CA SER A 221 -17.08 -8.11 -14.43
C SER A 221 -18.16 -8.47 -13.42
N THR A 222 -18.19 -9.74 -13.01
CA THR A 222 -19.06 -10.25 -11.96
C THR A 222 -18.56 -9.92 -10.55
N LEU A 223 -17.48 -9.13 -10.44
CA LEU A 223 -17.04 -8.62 -9.15
C LEU A 223 -18.19 -7.81 -8.53
N PRO A 224 -18.76 -8.27 -7.38
CA PRO A 224 -19.80 -7.47 -6.75
C PRO A 224 -19.24 -6.08 -6.45
N VAL A 225 -19.97 -5.07 -6.90
CA VAL A 225 -19.64 -3.64 -6.70
C VAL A 225 -19.94 -3.24 -5.25
N GLN A 226 -19.65 -4.07 -4.29
CA GLN A 226 -19.74 -3.72 -2.88
C GLN A 226 -18.41 -3.11 -2.43
N SER A 227 -18.48 -2.06 -1.64
CA SER A 227 -17.35 -1.33 -1.08
C SER A 227 -16.32 -2.21 -0.34
N GLU A 228 -16.72 -3.42 0.02
CA GLU A 228 -15.88 -4.42 0.71
C GLU A 228 -14.84 -5.08 -0.20
N LYS A 229 -14.97 -4.99 -1.52
CA LYS A 229 -14.03 -5.60 -2.48
C LYS A 229 -13.04 -4.61 -3.10
N ILE A 230 -13.22 -3.32 -2.86
CA ILE A 230 -12.25 -2.30 -3.21
C ILE A 230 -11.44 -1.99 -1.95
N LEU A 231 -10.26 -2.60 -1.84
CA LEU A 231 -9.30 -2.21 -0.83
C LEU A 231 -8.67 -0.89 -1.27
N LEU A 232 -9.21 0.20 -0.75
CA LEU A 232 -8.52 1.47 -0.77
C LEU A 232 -7.27 1.29 0.09
N GLY A 233 -6.10 1.34 -0.54
CA GLY A 233 -4.87 1.55 0.17
C GLY A 233 -4.96 2.91 0.84
N ARG A 234 -5.54 3.00 2.02
CA ARG A 234 -5.34 4.16 2.87
C ARG A 234 -3.87 4.15 3.26
N CYS A 235 -3.06 4.86 2.51
CA CYS A 235 -1.79 5.32 3.00
C CYS A 235 -2.13 6.33 4.09
N ILE A 236 -2.12 5.92 5.34
CA ILE A 236 -2.03 6.86 6.45
C ILE A 236 -0.58 7.29 6.42
N LEU A 237 -0.35 8.53 6.00
CA LEU A 237 0.90 9.20 6.25
C LEU A 237 1.06 9.33 7.78
N LEU A 238 2.03 8.62 8.33
CA LEU A 238 2.67 9.01 9.58
C LEU A 238 3.78 9.99 9.24
#